data_51e54efb1c95a36e3ee10b3b99281e81
#
_entry.id   51e54efb1c95a36e3ee10b3b99281e81
#
_cell.length_a   1.000
_cell.length_b   1.000
_cell.length_c   1.000
_cell.angle_alpha   90.00
_cell.angle_beta   90.00
_cell.angle_gamma   90.00
#
_symmetry.space_group_name_H-M   'P 1'
#
loop_
_entity.id
_entity.type
_entity.pdbx_description
1 polymer ?
#
loop_
_entity_poly.entity_id
_entity_poly.type
_entity_poly.pdbx_seq_one_letter_code
_entity_poly.pdbx_strand_id
1 'polypeptide(L)'
;SRNTEWKLSLAMNLDEAGPMHFDVSLGFGKISAQVWAEKQSTLQQAKEHLPTLRKSLIDIGLEVTDLECRRGIPQGATTHLEHRLVDTRA
;
A
#
# COMPACT_ATOMS: atom_id res chain seq x y z
N SER A 1 -23.51 5.95 11.75
CA SER A 1 -22.80 6.35 10.56
C SER A 1 -22.05 5.16 9.94
N ARG A 2 -21.86 5.22 8.66
CA ARG A 2 -21.17 4.17 7.90
C ARG A 2 -19.93 4.72 7.27
N ASN A 3 -18.84 3.98 7.40
CA ASN A 3 -17.58 4.29 6.75
C ASN A 3 -17.18 3.11 5.86
N THR A 4 -16.47 3.43 4.81
CA THR A 4 -15.99 2.44 3.86
C THR A 4 -14.51 2.23 4.07
N GLU A 5 -14.11 0.97 4.11
CA GLU A 5 -12.72 0.56 4.21
C GLU A 5 -12.35 -0.22 2.95
N TRP A 6 -11.23 0.14 2.36
CA TRP A 6 -10.69 -0.51 1.17
C TRP A 6 -9.38 -1.19 1.50
N LYS A 7 -9.23 -2.41 1.01
CA LYS A 7 -7.97 -3.13 1.08
C LYS A 7 -7.62 -3.62 -0.30
N LEU A 8 -6.44 -3.29 -0.75
CA LEU A 8 -5.93 -3.71 -2.04
C LEU A 8 -4.63 -4.47 -1.85
N SER A 9 -4.57 -5.66 -2.40
CA SER A 9 -3.33 -6.41 -2.56
C SER A 9 -3.06 -6.56 -4.04
N LEU A 10 -1.89 -6.15 -4.48
CA LEU A 10 -1.52 -6.15 -5.89
C LEU A 10 -0.18 -6.83 -6.07
N ALA A 11 -0.17 -7.96 -6.76
CA ALA A 11 1.05 -8.66 -7.12
C ALA A 11 1.37 -8.38 -8.59
N MET A 12 2.61 -8.00 -8.85
CA MET A 12 3.07 -7.72 -10.22
C MET A 12 4.47 -8.26 -10.43
N ASN A 13 4.77 -8.57 -11.66
CA ASN A 13 6.12 -8.95 -12.08
C ASN A 13 6.48 -8.11 -13.29
N LEU A 14 7.32 -7.12 -13.07
CA LEU A 14 7.73 -6.17 -14.10
C LEU A 14 9.11 -6.57 -14.64
N ASP A 15 9.34 -6.28 -15.93
CA ASP A 15 10.54 -6.77 -16.61
C ASP A 15 11.84 -6.40 -15.89
N GLU A 16 12.04 -5.12 -15.60
CA GLU A 16 13.28 -4.68 -14.95
C GLU A 16 13.18 -4.66 -13.44
N ALA A 17 12.03 -4.25 -12.93
CA ALA A 17 11.81 -4.16 -11.48
C ALA A 17 11.66 -5.52 -10.82
N GLY A 18 11.21 -6.53 -11.57
CA GLY A 18 10.98 -7.87 -11.05
C GLY A 18 9.69 -7.99 -10.24
N PRO A 19 9.58 -9.03 -9.43
CA PRO A 19 8.39 -9.24 -8.61
C PRO A 19 8.23 -8.15 -7.56
N MET A 20 7.01 -7.65 -7.44
CA MET A 20 6.62 -6.66 -6.44
C MET A 20 5.25 -7.01 -5.88
N HIS A 21 4.99 -6.56 -4.67
CA HIS A 21 3.69 -6.70 -4.05
C HIS A 21 3.35 -5.42 -3.28
N PHE A 22 2.10 -5.01 -3.40
CA PHE A 22 1.58 -3.82 -2.72
C PHE A 22 0.41 -4.21 -1.85
N ASP A 23 0.44 -3.83 -0.58
CA ASP A 23 -0.69 -3.95 0.33
C ASP A 23 -1.09 -2.55 0.77
N VAL A 24 -2.32 -2.17 0.47
CA VAL A 24 -2.84 -0.85 0.79
C VAL A 24 -4.15 -0.98 1.54
N SER A 25 -4.28 -0.24 2.63
CA SER A 25 -5.51 -0.11 3.38
C SER A 25 -5.90 1.35 3.45
N LEU A 26 -7.15 1.64 3.09
CA LEU A 26 -7.68 3.00 3.08
C LEU A 26 -9.04 3.00 3.75
N GLY A 27 -9.21 3.82 4.78
CA GLY A 27 -10.48 3.96 5.45
C GLY A 27 -10.40 5.02 6.54
N PHE A 28 -11.53 5.63 6.85
CA PHE A 28 -11.64 6.63 7.91
C PHE A 28 -10.68 7.81 7.71
N GLY A 29 -10.40 8.17 6.43
CA GLY A 29 -9.45 9.25 6.11
C GLY A 29 -7.99 8.90 6.35
N LYS A 30 -7.69 7.63 6.61
CA LYS A 30 -6.33 7.16 6.90
C LYS A 30 -5.88 6.16 5.84
N ILE A 31 -4.60 6.17 5.54
CA ILE A 31 -4.00 5.23 4.61
C ILE A 31 -2.78 4.56 5.23
N SER A 32 -2.68 3.27 5.03
CA SER A 32 -1.47 2.51 5.31
C SER A 32 -1.09 1.71 4.08
N ALA A 33 0.19 1.63 3.79
CA ALA A 33 0.66 0.92 2.61
C ALA A 33 2.01 0.27 2.87
N GLN A 34 2.19 -0.92 2.31
CA GLN A 34 3.45 -1.63 2.33
C GLN A 34 3.80 -2.05 0.91
N VAL A 35 5.03 -1.80 0.53
CA VAL A 35 5.56 -2.17 -0.78
C VAL A 35 6.64 -3.21 -0.58
N TRP A 36 6.48 -4.33 -1.27
CA TRP A 36 7.44 -5.42 -1.23
C TRP A 36 8.13 -5.52 -2.57
N ALA A 37 9.45 -5.67 -2.57
CA ALA A 37 10.23 -5.85 -3.78
C ALA A 37 11.25 -6.95 -3.56
N GLU A 38 11.38 -7.85 -4.54
CA GLU A 38 12.33 -8.94 -4.44
C GLU A 38 13.75 -8.46 -4.73
N LYS A 39 13.91 -7.56 -5.70
CA LYS A 39 15.22 -7.04 -6.08
C LYS A 39 15.64 -5.87 -5.19
N GLN A 40 16.90 -5.89 -4.77
CA GLN A 40 17.45 -4.82 -3.94
C GLN A 40 17.41 -3.46 -4.65
N SER A 41 17.71 -3.42 -5.94
CA SER A 41 17.68 -2.18 -6.72
C SER A 41 16.28 -1.56 -6.77
N THR A 42 15.27 -2.41 -6.93
CA THR A 42 13.87 -1.97 -6.95
C THR A 42 13.45 -1.45 -5.58
N LEU A 43 13.84 -2.15 -4.52
CA LEU A 43 13.56 -1.72 -3.15
C LEU A 43 14.18 -0.35 -2.88
N GLN A 44 15.41 -0.13 -3.32
CA GLN A 44 16.10 1.14 -3.13
C GLN A 44 15.39 2.28 -3.84
N GLN A 45 14.96 2.06 -5.08
CA GLN A 45 14.20 3.06 -5.83
C GLN A 45 12.86 3.37 -5.15
N ALA A 46 12.17 2.34 -4.67
CA ALA A 46 10.91 2.52 -3.97
C ALA A 46 11.09 3.38 -2.71
N LYS A 47 12.15 3.11 -1.93
CA LYS A 47 12.44 3.87 -0.74
C LYS A 47 12.73 5.34 -1.04
N GLU A 48 13.40 5.62 -2.15
CA GLU A 48 13.71 7.00 -2.57
C GLU A 48 12.45 7.80 -2.90
N HIS A 49 11.39 7.13 -3.37
CA HIS A 49 10.14 7.80 -3.74
C HIS A 49 9.13 7.89 -2.60
N LEU A 50 9.36 7.22 -1.48
CA LEU A 50 8.41 7.24 -0.36
C LEU A 50 8.12 8.64 0.18
N PRO A 51 9.11 9.53 0.38
CA PRO A 51 8.81 10.86 0.90
C PRO A 51 7.89 11.66 -0.02
N THR A 52 8.09 11.55 -1.33
CA THR A 52 7.24 12.23 -2.31
C THR A 52 5.82 11.68 -2.28
N LEU A 53 5.67 10.36 -2.18
CA LEU A 53 4.36 9.73 -2.09
C LEU A 53 3.65 10.15 -0.80
N ARG A 54 4.35 10.14 0.31
CA ARG A 54 3.80 10.56 1.60
C ARG A 54 3.25 11.98 1.52
N LYS A 55 4.04 12.89 0.97
CA LYS A 55 3.64 14.28 0.82
C LYS A 55 2.39 14.40 -0.05
N SER A 56 2.35 13.69 -1.17
CA SER A 56 1.18 13.71 -2.06
C SER A 56 -0.08 13.23 -1.36
N LEU A 57 0.02 12.17 -0.57
CA LEU A 57 -1.12 11.63 0.16
C LEU A 57 -1.61 12.60 1.24
N ILE A 58 -0.70 13.24 1.94
CA ILE A 58 -1.06 14.25 2.94
C ILE A 58 -1.71 15.46 2.27
N ASP A 59 -1.21 15.88 1.13
CA ASP A 59 -1.73 17.04 0.41
C ASP A 59 -3.17 16.85 -0.06
N ILE A 60 -3.59 15.63 -0.32
CA ILE A 60 -4.99 15.34 -0.66
C ILE A 60 -5.88 15.08 0.54
N GLY A 61 -5.36 15.25 1.75
CA GLY A 61 -6.14 15.22 2.98
C GLY A 61 -6.14 13.90 3.73
N LEU A 62 -5.26 12.96 3.36
CA LEU A 62 -5.19 11.68 4.05
C LEU A 62 -4.17 11.72 5.19
N GLU A 63 -4.47 10.99 6.26
CA GLU A 63 -3.51 10.71 7.32
C GLU A 63 -2.75 9.45 6.96
N VAL A 64 -1.44 9.54 6.84
CA VAL A 64 -0.59 8.40 6.52
C VAL A 64 -0.17 7.74 7.84
N THR A 65 -0.75 6.58 8.14
CA THR A 65 -0.46 5.88 9.40
C THR A 65 0.73 4.94 9.27
N ASP A 66 0.98 4.43 8.06
CA ASP A 66 2.11 3.55 7.79
C ASP A 66 2.42 3.60 6.30
N LEU A 67 3.69 3.71 5.98
CA LEU A 67 4.16 3.71 4.59
C LEU A 67 5.58 3.15 4.58
N GLU A 68 5.72 1.90 4.20
CA GLU A 68 6.97 1.17 4.28
C GLU A 68 7.31 0.42 3.00
N CYS A 69 8.61 0.24 2.77
CA CYS A 69 9.13 -0.67 1.76
C CYS A 69 9.84 -1.81 2.45
N ARG A 70 9.59 -3.03 1.99
CA ARG A 70 10.19 -4.23 2.54
C ARG A 70 10.78 -5.09 1.44
N ARG A 71 11.86 -5.79 1.74
CA ARG A 71 12.44 -6.72 0.79
C ARG A 71 11.75 -8.08 0.88
N GLY A 72 11.61 -8.73 -0.27
CA GLY A 72 10.96 -10.03 -0.39
C GLY A 72 9.55 -9.90 -0.93
N ILE A 73 8.85 -11.03 -1.01
CA ILE A 73 7.45 -11.09 -1.42
C ILE A 73 6.72 -11.91 -0.37
N PRO A 74 5.59 -11.43 0.17
CA PRO A 74 4.84 -12.21 1.16
C PRO A 74 4.43 -13.56 0.59
N GLN A 75 4.50 -14.59 1.42
CA GLN A 75 4.08 -15.92 1.01
C GLN A 75 2.59 -15.92 0.69
N GLY A 76 2.22 -16.54 -0.44
CA GLY A 76 0.83 -16.57 -0.87
C GLY A 76 0.32 -15.26 -1.44
N ALA A 77 1.22 -14.35 -1.84
CA ALA A 77 0.83 -13.06 -2.39
C ALA A 77 0.01 -13.23 -3.66
N THR A 78 -1.18 -12.62 -3.69
CA THR A 78 -2.08 -12.62 -4.84
C THR A 78 -2.66 -11.23 -5.01
N THR A 79 -3.19 -10.97 -6.20
CA THR A 79 -3.88 -9.71 -6.44
C THR A 79 -5.36 -9.86 -6.04
N HIS A 80 -5.83 -8.99 -5.16
CA HIS A 80 -7.24 -8.93 -4.83
C HIS A 80 -7.59 -7.56 -4.24
N LEU A 81 -8.86 -7.21 -4.32
CA LEU A 81 -9.40 -5.98 -3.78
C LEU A 81 -10.54 -6.31 -2.86
N GLU A 82 -10.46 -5.84 -1.63
CA GLU A 82 -11.55 -5.93 -0.67
C GLU A 82 -12.17 -4.56 -0.44
N HIS A 83 -13.48 -4.54 -0.42
CA HIS A 83 -14.24 -3.37 -0.07
C HIS A 83 -15.15 -3.74 1.09
N ARG A 84 -14.94 -3.09 2.21
CA ARG A 84 -15.72 -3.39 3.42
C ARG A 84 -16.47 -2.15 3.85
N LEU A 85 -17.76 -2.34 4.08
CA LEU A 85 -18.59 -1.31 4.69
C LEU A 85 -18.53 -1.52 6.21
N VAL A 86 -18.06 -0.50 6.92
CA VAL A 86 -17.98 -0.53 8.38
C VAL A 86 -19.08 0.34 8.95
N ASP A 87 -19.94 -0.26 9.76
CA ASP A 87 -21.00 0.46 10.44
C ASP A 87 -20.50 0.88 11.83
N THR A 88 -20.33 2.19 12.00
CA THR A 88 -19.86 2.73 13.26
C THR A 88 -21.04 3.35 14.00
N ARG A 89 -21.64 2.57 14.86
CA ARG A 89 -22.71 3.06 15.71
C ARG A 89 -22.18 3.43 17.07
N ALA A 90 -22.67 4.53 17.51
CA ALA A 90 -22.42 4.92 18.89
C ALA A 90 -23.38 4.19 19.82
#